data_f07a2661eb689b39c3e252cf8d54fe41
#
_entry.id   f07a2661eb689b39c3e252cf8d54fe41
#
_cell.length_a   1.000
_cell.length_b   1.000
_cell.length_c   1.000
_cell.angle_alpha   90.00
_cell.angle_beta   90.00
_cell.angle_gamma   90.00
#
_symmetry.space_group_name_H-M   'P 1'
#
loop_
_entity.id
_entity.type
_entity.pdbx_description
1 polymer ?
#
loop_
_entity_poly.entity_id
_entity_poly.type
_entity_poly.pdbx_seq_one_letter_code
_entity_poly.pdbx_strand_id
1 'polypeptide(L)'
;MKKKIIAVFLLGSIVFSAGVGDIIQRNNSAIENERRQQELERRQKELENENFGKEPKIINDTGEVDTSTRFFIRKIEVSDEYNLLSNSEIKSVTKKYLNRKLSSKDINKLMTDINNKYIEKGYITTRVRLDETQNLNEGTIKLITLPGTAEGASLNENKFSDRLKVFMSLPRNKRNILRLQDTEQARDQFNRVSSNNVEIKIAPGQEAGSSILQIENQQSRTFNVNVSYNNYGDESTGRDRAKIDFTKDNLLGINDSLYASYQRVRNKRPTRNDPSESSSLPPGTIIKDKEDLLPEDVELEKEKFNEDWSVNYSFPFRYWTFSTGYSH
;
A
#
# COMPACT_ATOMS: atom_id res chain seq x y z
N MET A 1 29.33 30.28 -14.78
CA MET A 1 28.06 30.13 -15.51
C MET A 1 27.04 29.47 -14.57
N LYS A 2 26.06 30.22 -14.08
CA LYS A 2 25.07 29.77 -13.12
C LYS A 2 23.90 29.14 -13.90
N LYS A 3 23.70 27.82 -13.78
CA LYS A 3 22.51 27.14 -14.33
C LYS A 3 21.32 27.37 -13.38
N LYS A 4 20.36 28.14 -13.83
CA LYS A 4 19.06 28.32 -13.15
C LYS A 4 18.21 27.08 -13.43
N ILE A 5 17.83 26.37 -12.37
CA ILE A 5 16.81 25.33 -12.43
C ILE A 5 15.47 26.07 -12.34
N ILE A 6 14.72 26.05 -13.43
CA ILE A 6 13.34 26.59 -13.49
C ILE A 6 12.43 25.41 -13.12
N ALA A 7 11.82 25.49 -11.94
CA ALA A 7 10.72 24.62 -11.58
C ALA A 7 9.44 25.16 -12.24
N VAL A 8 8.97 24.49 -13.26
CA VAL A 8 7.69 24.83 -13.92
C VAL A 8 6.58 24.07 -13.19
N PHE A 9 5.85 24.75 -12.34
CA PHE A 9 4.54 24.31 -11.88
C PHE A 9 3.52 24.62 -12.97
N LEU A 10 3.12 23.63 -13.75
CA LEU A 10 1.99 23.72 -14.68
C LEU A 10 0.72 23.25 -13.98
N LEU A 11 -0.09 24.21 -13.55
CA LEU A 11 -1.52 24.02 -13.29
C LEU A 11 -2.21 23.85 -14.66
N GLY A 12 -2.44 22.59 -15.06
CA GLY A 12 -3.18 22.27 -16.28
C GLY A 12 -4.68 22.24 -16.02
N SER A 13 -5.38 23.16 -16.67
CA SER A 13 -6.84 23.21 -16.75
C SER A 13 -7.40 21.97 -17.47
N ILE A 14 -8.41 21.37 -16.86
CA ILE A 14 -9.20 20.24 -17.38
C ILE A 14 -10.03 20.74 -18.55
N VAL A 15 -9.76 20.25 -19.75
CA VAL A 15 -10.68 20.35 -20.89
C VAL A 15 -11.27 18.96 -21.14
N PHE A 16 -12.57 18.84 -20.90
CA PHE A 16 -13.36 17.65 -21.21
C PHE A 16 -13.57 17.57 -22.72
N SER A 17 -13.00 16.58 -23.37
CA SER A 17 -13.43 16.12 -24.69
C SER A 17 -13.69 14.61 -24.62
N ALA A 18 -14.95 14.25 -24.46
CA ALA A 18 -15.37 12.85 -24.42
C ALA A 18 -15.47 12.29 -25.85
N GLY A 19 -14.49 11.50 -26.24
CA GLY A 19 -14.51 10.72 -27.49
C GLY A 19 -14.56 9.23 -27.19
N VAL A 20 -15.07 8.44 -28.15
CA VAL A 20 -15.21 6.98 -28.08
C VAL A 20 -13.89 6.26 -27.73
N GLY A 21 -12.73 6.88 -27.97
CA GLY A 21 -11.40 6.42 -27.52
C GLY A 21 -11.25 6.29 -26.00
N ASP A 22 -11.93 7.15 -25.25
CA ASP A 22 -11.91 7.15 -23.78
C ASP A 22 -12.55 5.89 -23.16
N ILE A 23 -13.55 5.31 -23.79
CA ILE A 23 -14.26 4.13 -23.30
C ILE A 23 -13.37 2.86 -23.45
N ILE A 24 -12.65 2.77 -24.54
CA ILE A 24 -11.74 1.63 -24.80
C ILE A 24 -10.50 1.72 -23.92
N GLN A 25 -9.99 2.92 -23.69
CA GLN A 25 -8.86 3.15 -22.78
C GLN A 25 -9.23 2.86 -21.33
N ARG A 26 -10.46 3.20 -20.89
CA ARG A 26 -11.00 2.84 -19.58
C ARG A 26 -11.15 1.35 -19.38
N ASN A 27 -11.59 0.59 -20.39
CA ASN A 27 -11.71 -0.86 -20.28
C ASN A 27 -10.34 -1.56 -20.21
N ASN A 28 -9.36 -1.11 -21.00
CA ASN A 28 -8.02 -1.68 -20.96
C ASN A 28 -7.28 -1.33 -19.65
N SER A 29 -7.42 -0.11 -19.17
CA SER A 29 -6.86 0.30 -17.86
C SER A 29 -7.59 -0.36 -16.69
N ALA A 30 -8.89 -0.65 -16.81
CA ALA A 30 -9.64 -1.40 -15.80
C ALA A 30 -9.14 -2.86 -15.70
N ILE A 31 -8.97 -3.55 -16.82
CA ILE A 31 -8.45 -4.93 -16.85
C ILE A 31 -7.00 -5.00 -16.33
N GLU A 32 -6.18 -4.01 -16.67
CA GLU A 32 -4.79 -3.94 -16.19
C GLU A 32 -4.70 -3.59 -14.70
N ASN A 33 -5.61 -2.74 -14.22
CA ASN A 33 -5.76 -2.42 -12.81
C ASN A 33 -6.32 -3.62 -12.01
N GLU A 34 -7.28 -4.37 -12.55
CA GLU A 34 -7.76 -5.61 -11.93
C GLU A 34 -6.66 -6.67 -11.83
N ARG A 35 -5.88 -6.89 -12.88
CA ARG A 35 -4.72 -7.81 -12.83
C ARG A 35 -3.69 -7.35 -11.80
N ARG A 36 -3.41 -6.06 -11.75
CA ARG A 36 -2.48 -5.48 -10.78
C ARG A 36 -3.01 -5.62 -9.36
N GLN A 37 -4.30 -5.41 -9.15
CA GLN A 37 -4.93 -5.62 -7.84
C GLN A 37 -4.93 -7.10 -7.45
N GLN A 38 -5.26 -8.02 -8.35
CA GLN A 38 -5.18 -9.45 -8.09
C GLN A 38 -3.76 -9.92 -7.78
N GLU A 39 -2.75 -9.36 -8.45
CA GLU A 39 -1.35 -9.67 -8.16
C GLU A 39 -0.89 -9.08 -6.82
N LEU A 40 -1.36 -7.88 -6.48
CA LEU A 40 -1.14 -7.26 -5.16
C LEU A 40 -1.85 -8.03 -4.05
N GLU A 41 -3.11 -8.44 -4.25
CA GLU A 41 -3.86 -9.26 -3.29
C GLU A 41 -3.23 -10.65 -3.11
N ARG A 42 -2.76 -11.28 -4.20
CA ARG A 42 -2.04 -12.55 -4.12
C ARG A 42 -0.75 -12.40 -3.34
N ARG A 43 0.00 -11.32 -3.62
CA ARG A 43 1.25 -11.01 -2.93
C ARG A 43 1.02 -10.64 -1.45
N GLN A 44 -0.08 -9.93 -1.16
CA GLN A 44 -0.51 -9.66 0.22
C GLN A 44 -0.86 -10.95 0.96
N LYS A 45 -1.63 -11.85 0.35
CA LYS A 45 -1.97 -13.15 0.93
C LYS A 45 -0.74 -14.06 1.13
N GLU A 46 0.23 -14.02 0.22
CA GLU A 46 1.49 -14.73 0.37
C GLU A 46 2.31 -14.15 1.53
N LEU A 47 2.36 -12.83 1.68
CA LEU A 47 3.04 -12.13 2.79
C LEU A 47 2.31 -12.32 4.13
N GLU A 48 0.98 -12.34 4.14
CA GLU A 48 0.17 -12.65 5.32
C GLU A 48 0.40 -14.10 5.79
N ASN A 49 0.55 -15.04 4.87
CA ASN A 49 0.82 -16.43 5.21
C ASN A 49 2.25 -16.71 5.67
N GLU A 50 3.25 -15.93 5.22
CA GLU A 50 4.64 -16.18 5.57
C GLU A 50 5.13 -15.47 6.85
N ASN A 51 4.65 -14.25 7.16
CA ASN A 51 5.31 -13.45 8.20
C ASN A 51 4.42 -12.81 9.27
N PHE A 52 3.10 -12.75 9.10
CA PHE A 52 2.19 -12.24 10.13
C PHE A 52 1.30 -13.30 10.77
N GLY A 53 1.53 -14.57 10.49
CA GLY A 53 0.80 -15.70 11.03
C GLY A 53 1.07 -16.01 12.50
N LYS A 54 1.70 -15.13 13.25
CA LYS A 54 1.68 -15.15 14.70
C LYS A 54 0.91 -13.93 15.17
N GLU A 55 -0.41 -14.10 15.34
CA GLU A 55 -1.19 -13.24 16.22
C GLU A 55 -0.31 -12.81 17.41
N PRO A 56 -0.31 -11.52 17.82
CA PRO A 56 0.42 -11.11 19.01
C PRO A 56 -0.01 -12.08 20.10
N LYS A 57 0.94 -12.92 20.54
CA LYS A 57 0.62 -14.00 21.48
C LYS A 57 -0.06 -13.35 22.68
N ILE A 58 -1.35 -13.64 22.83
CA ILE A 58 -2.07 -13.41 24.07
C ILE A 58 -1.16 -13.97 25.14
N ILE A 59 -0.66 -13.11 26.04
CA ILE A 59 0.21 -13.53 27.13
C ILE A 59 -0.62 -14.48 27.97
N ASN A 60 -0.43 -15.76 27.77
CA ASN A 60 -1.01 -16.79 28.63
C ASN A 60 -0.09 -16.86 29.84
N ASP A 61 -0.63 -16.45 30.98
CA ASP A 61 0.05 -16.56 32.27
C ASP A 61 0.28 -18.03 32.62
N THR A 62 1.53 -18.48 32.57
CA THR A 62 1.99 -19.79 33.06
C THR A 62 2.91 -19.60 34.27
N GLY A 63 2.48 -18.81 35.22
CA GLY A 63 3.15 -18.66 36.50
C GLY A 63 2.28 -19.18 37.64
N GLU A 64 2.52 -20.39 38.11
CA GLU A 64 2.00 -20.88 39.38
C GLU A 64 2.65 -20.09 40.53
N VAL A 65 1.94 -19.06 41.02
CA VAL A 65 2.17 -18.49 42.35
C VAL A 65 0.83 -18.54 43.05
N ASP A 66 0.57 -19.62 43.73
CA ASP A 66 -0.56 -19.77 44.66
C ASP A 66 -0.19 -19.10 45.99
N THR A 67 -0.44 -17.81 46.10
CA THR A 67 -0.39 -17.10 47.39
C THR A 67 -1.78 -17.09 47.97
N SER A 68 -1.99 -17.72 49.11
CA SER A 68 -3.22 -17.85 49.83
C SER A 68 -3.89 -16.54 50.27
N THR A 69 -3.22 -15.41 50.12
CA THR A 69 -3.73 -14.09 50.45
C THR A 69 -4.68 -13.57 49.39
N ARG A 70 -5.93 -13.27 49.79
CA ARG A 70 -6.98 -12.75 48.89
C ARG A 70 -7.49 -11.41 49.42
N PHE A 71 -7.66 -10.44 48.51
CA PHE A 71 -8.15 -9.09 48.81
C PHE A 71 -9.56 -8.94 48.27
N PHE A 72 -10.49 -8.38 49.06
CA PHE A 72 -11.85 -8.10 48.61
C PHE A 72 -11.86 -6.77 47.83
N ILE A 73 -12.07 -6.80 46.52
CA ILE A 73 -11.95 -5.63 45.66
C ILE A 73 -13.31 -5.06 45.31
N ARG A 74 -13.55 -3.80 45.68
CA ARG A 74 -14.76 -3.04 45.40
C ARG A 74 -14.59 -2.07 44.25
N LYS A 75 -13.36 -1.60 44.00
CA LYS A 75 -13.07 -0.57 43.01
C LYS A 75 -11.79 -0.92 42.22
N ILE A 76 -11.82 -0.66 40.92
CA ILE A 76 -10.65 -0.76 40.05
C ILE A 76 -10.54 0.57 39.31
N GLU A 77 -9.43 1.25 39.50
CA GLU A 77 -9.07 2.50 38.83
C GLU A 77 -7.94 2.24 37.82
N VAL A 78 -8.13 2.66 36.60
CA VAL A 78 -7.11 2.58 35.57
C VAL A 78 -6.77 4.02 35.16
N SER A 79 -5.57 4.46 35.50
CA SER A 79 -5.04 5.74 35.07
C SER A 79 -4.46 5.63 33.66
N ASP A 80 -5.21 6.10 32.68
CA ASP A 80 -4.82 6.18 31.28
C ASP A 80 -4.74 7.64 30.86
N GLU A 81 -3.59 8.27 31.09
CA GLU A 81 -3.34 9.69 30.81
C GLU A 81 -3.63 10.07 29.34
N TYR A 82 -3.45 9.11 28.43
CA TYR A 82 -3.62 9.33 26.99
C TYR A 82 -5.01 8.98 26.47
N ASN A 83 -5.88 8.42 27.33
CA ASN A 83 -7.23 7.97 26.97
C ASN A 83 -7.21 7.00 25.77
N LEU A 84 -6.30 6.05 25.78
CA LEU A 84 -6.14 5.05 24.71
C LEU A 84 -7.32 4.06 24.69
N LEU A 85 -7.85 3.74 25.89
CA LEU A 85 -9.11 3.04 26.05
C LEU A 85 -10.19 3.98 26.57
N SER A 86 -11.40 3.81 26.09
CA SER A 86 -12.56 4.50 26.65
C SER A 86 -12.95 3.93 28.01
N ASN A 87 -13.61 4.74 28.83
CA ASN A 87 -14.11 4.29 30.14
C ASN A 87 -15.08 3.09 30.03
N SER A 88 -15.83 2.97 28.94
CA SER A 88 -16.72 1.84 28.70
C SER A 88 -15.94 0.54 28.45
N GLU A 89 -14.84 0.62 27.71
CA GLU A 89 -13.96 -0.53 27.44
C GLU A 89 -13.26 -1.01 28.71
N ILE A 90 -12.71 -0.08 29.49
CA ILE A 90 -12.10 -0.38 30.80
C ILE A 90 -13.14 -1.06 31.71
N LYS A 91 -14.36 -0.48 31.81
CA LYS A 91 -15.43 -1.07 32.62
C LYS A 91 -15.84 -2.46 32.12
N SER A 92 -15.88 -2.70 30.83
CA SER A 92 -16.24 -4.00 30.26
C SER A 92 -15.29 -5.11 30.71
N VAL A 93 -14.00 -4.82 30.81
CA VAL A 93 -12.96 -5.75 31.26
C VAL A 93 -12.95 -5.90 32.77
N THR A 94 -13.07 -4.80 33.52
CA THR A 94 -12.91 -4.80 34.98
C THR A 94 -14.13 -5.31 35.72
N LYS A 95 -15.34 -5.24 35.12
CA LYS A 95 -16.63 -5.61 35.78
C LYS A 95 -16.59 -7.02 36.39
N LYS A 96 -15.96 -7.99 35.75
CA LYS A 96 -15.91 -9.38 36.23
C LYS A 96 -15.01 -9.60 37.44
N TYR A 97 -14.20 -8.61 37.80
CA TYR A 97 -13.26 -8.63 38.93
C TYR A 97 -13.75 -7.84 40.15
N LEU A 98 -14.86 -7.10 40.03
CA LEU A 98 -15.43 -6.29 41.14
C LEU A 98 -16.25 -7.13 42.10
N ASN A 99 -16.32 -6.68 43.37
CA ASN A 99 -17.10 -7.26 44.46
C ASN A 99 -16.79 -8.74 44.76
N ARG A 100 -15.52 -9.12 44.63
CA ARG A 100 -15.05 -10.48 44.88
C ARG A 100 -13.66 -10.49 45.50
N LYS A 101 -13.30 -11.60 46.11
CA LYS A 101 -11.95 -11.82 46.67
C LYS A 101 -11.01 -12.22 45.51
N LEU A 102 -9.98 -11.42 45.29
CA LEU A 102 -8.96 -11.64 44.27
C LEU A 102 -7.65 -12.10 44.90
N SER A 103 -7.06 -13.14 44.34
CA SER A 103 -5.67 -13.57 44.58
C SER A 103 -4.70 -12.76 43.72
N SER A 104 -3.41 -12.87 44.00
CA SER A 104 -2.36 -12.30 43.10
C SER A 104 -2.49 -12.81 41.67
N LYS A 105 -2.86 -14.08 41.49
CA LYS A 105 -3.12 -14.67 40.15
C LYS A 105 -4.30 -13.97 39.44
N ASP A 106 -5.38 -13.68 40.16
CA ASP A 106 -6.54 -12.96 39.60
C ASP A 106 -6.19 -11.52 39.22
N ILE A 107 -5.32 -10.85 40.01
CA ILE A 107 -4.84 -9.49 39.71
C ILE A 107 -3.95 -9.49 38.46
N ASN A 108 -3.05 -10.47 38.30
CA ASN A 108 -2.25 -10.64 37.10
C ASN A 108 -3.13 -10.88 35.87
N LYS A 109 -4.17 -11.73 36.04
CA LYS A 109 -5.14 -11.96 34.95
C LYS A 109 -5.92 -10.70 34.58
N LEU A 110 -6.32 -9.88 35.55
CA LEU A 110 -6.93 -8.56 35.30
C LEU A 110 -6.00 -7.67 34.46
N MET A 111 -4.71 -7.56 34.83
CA MET A 111 -3.74 -6.79 34.06
C MET A 111 -3.56 -7.35 32.64
N THR A 112 -3.50 -8.67 32.51
CA THR A 112 -3.42 -9.33 31.20
C THR A 112 -4.63 -9.03 30.34
N ASP A 113 -5.85 -9.10 30.91
CA ASP A 113 -7.07 -8.81 30.16
C ASP A 113 -7.14 -7.35 29.69
N ILE A 114 -6.65 -6.40 30.51
CA ILE A 114 -6.56 -4.99 30.10
C ILE A 114 -5.47 -4.80 29.03
N ASN A 115 -4.31 -5.45 29.18
CA ASN A 115 -3.25 -5.43 28.17
C ASN A 115 -3.74 -5.97 26.81
N ASN A 116 -4.49 -7.07 26.84
CA ASN A 116 -5.10 -7.61 25.63
C ASN A 116 -6.04 -6.62 24.96
N LYS A 117 -6.78 -5.83 25.76
CA LYS A 117 -7.65 -4.77 25.21
C LYS A 117 -6.89 -3.65 24.53
N TYR A 118 -5.71 -3.26 25.06
CA TYR A 118 -4.80 -2.34 24.36
C TYR A 118 -4.27 -2.96 23.05
N ILE A 119 -3.88 -4.24 23.08
CA ILE A 119 -3.39 -4.98 21.90
C ILE A 119 -4.46 -5.04 20.82
N GLU A 120 -5.71 -5.39 21.15
CA GLU A 120 -6.85 -5.39 20.22
C GLU A 120 -7.06 -4.04 19.53
N LYS A 121 -6.74 -2.94 20.19
CA LYS A 121 -6.80 -1.59 19.63
C LYS A 121 -5.55 -1.17 18.85
N GLY A 122 -4.58 -2.06 18.74
CA GLY A 122 -3.33 -1.82 18.04
C GLY A 122 -2.22 -1.20 18.90
N TYR A 123 -2.42 -1.01 20.21
CA TYR A 123 -1.37 -0.50 21.14
C TYR A 123 -0.53 -1.67 21.66
N ILE A 124 0.20 -2.33 20.78
CA ILE A 124 0.86 -3.61 21.05
C ILE A 124 1.99 -3.57 22.08
N THR A 125 2.59 -2.40 22.31
CA THR A 125 3.68 -2.19 23.29
C THR A 125 3.21 -1.53 24.58
N THR A 126 1.96 -1.05 24.64
CA THR A 126 1.36 -0.49 25.86
C THR A 126 1.13 -1.57 26.91
N ARG A 127 1.47 -1.29 28.16
CA ARG A 127 1.33 -2.20 29.29
C ARG A 127 0.68 -1.50 30.48
N VAL A 128 0.03 -2.31 31.31
CA VAL A 128 -0.54 -1.86 32.58
C VAL A 128 0.28 -2.45 33.72
N ARG A 129 0.53 -1.65 34.73
CA ARG A 129 1.18 -2.09 35.99
C ARG A 129 0.36 -1.68 37.20
N LEU A 130 0.60 -2.34 38.33
CA LEU A 130 0.08 -1.91 39.63
C LEU A 130 0.77 -0.63 40.06
N ASP A 131 0.01 0.24 40.71
CA ASP A 131 0.59 1.36 41.48
C ASP A 131 1.29 0.77 42.73
N GLU A 132 2.58 1.00 42.85
CA GLU A 132 3.42 0.45 43.92
C GLU A 132 3.07 1.05 45.30
N THR A 133 2.41 2.21 45.32
CA THR A 133 2.09 2.92 46.56
C THR A 133 0.74 2.52 47.18
N GLN A 134 -0.01 1.61 46.55
CA GLN A 134 -1.35 1.24 46.98
C GLN A 134 -1.38 0.15 48.06
N ASN A 135 -2.41 0.24 48.91
CA ASN A 135 -2.76 -0.81 49.88
C ASN A 135 -4.02 -1.57 49.42
N LEU A 136 -3.87 -2.81 48.99
CA LEU A 136 -4.97 -3.63 48.48
C LEU A 136 -6.02 -3.99 49.56
N ASN A 137 -5.69 -3.87 50.87
CA ASN A 137 -6.63 -4.09 51.94
C ASN A 137 -7.77 -3.04 51.96
N GLU A 138 -7.56 -1.88 51.33
CA GLU A 138 -8.61 -0.84 51.17
C GLU A 138 -9.68 -1.22 50.17
N GLY A 139 -9.51 -2.33 49.43
CA GLY A 139 -10.46 -2.84 48.46
C GLY A 139 -10.47 -2.08 47.12
N THR A 140 -9.44 -1.28 46.88
CA THR A 140 -9.24 -0.57 45.60
C THR A 140 -7.96 -1.06 44.90
N ILE A 141 -8.05 -1.40 43.64
CA ILE A 141 -6.89 -1.64 42.80
C ILE A 141 -6.67 -0.42 41.92
N LYS A 142 -5.48 0.17 41.98
CA LYS A 142 -5.03 1.25 41.12
C LYS A 142 -4.04 0.69 40.10
N LEU A 143 -4.35 0.86 38.83
CA LEU A 143 -3.52 0.46 37.72
C LEU A 143 -3.05 1.70 36.96
N ILE A 144 -1.81 1.69 36.54
CA ILE A 144 -1.20 2.78 35.75
C ILE A 144 -0.88 2.24 34.37
N THR A 145 -1.38 2.91 33.33
CA THR A 145 -1.06 2.61 31.95
C THR A 145 0.28 3.23 31.56
N LEU A 146 1.19 2.39 31.10
CA LEU A 146 2.46 2.80 30.50
C LEU A 146 2.31 2.73 28.97
N PRO A 147 2.14 3.88 28.30
CA PRO A 147 2.01 3.88 26.85
C PRO A 147 3.31 3.44 26.19
N GLY A 148 3.21 2.56 25.23
CA GLY A 148 4.35 2.22 24.39
C GLY A 148 4.62 3.35 23.40
N THR A 149 5.82 3.91 23.40
CA THR A 149 6.22 5.01 22.52
C THR A 149 7.24 4.57 21.50
N ALA A 150 7.31 5.25 20.34
CA ALA A 150 8.33 5.06 19.34
C ALA A 150 9.37 6.19 19.47
N GLU A 151 10.61 5.86 19.85
CA GLU A 151 11.73 6.82 19.87
C GLU A 151 12.15 7.20 18.45
N GLY A 152 12.09 6.26 17.51
CA GLY A 152 12.47 6.48 16.15
C GLY A 152 12.34 5.25 15.27
N ALA A 153 12.84 5.38 14.05
CA ALA A 153 12.94 4.28 13.12
C ALA A 153 14.28 4.35 12.40
N SER A 154 14.90 3.20 12.17
CA SER A 154 16.12 3.06 11.38
C SER A 154 15.83 2.18 10.17
N LEU A 155 16.35 2.56 9.02
CA LEU A 155 16.27 1.77 7.79
C LEU A 155 17.69 1.36 7.40
N ASN A 156 17.95 0.07 7.26
CA ASN A 156 19.24 -0.50 6.88
C ASN A 156 20.42 0.17 7.63
N GLU A 157 21.32 0.84 6.89
CA GLU A 157 22.50 1.53 7.42
C GLU A 157 22.22 2.95 7.93
N ASN A 158 20.97 3.38 7.92
CA ASN A 158 20.52 4.70 8.40
C ASN A 158 21.25 5.90 7.74
N LYS A 159 21.57 5.78 6.46
CA LYS A 159 22.11 6.87 5.63
C LYS A 159 21.10 8.01 5.50
N PHE A 160 21.54 9.17 5.00
CA PHE A 160 20.64 10.31 4.78
C PHE A 160 19.45 9.96 3.90
N SER A 161 19.64 9.23 2.80
CA SER A 161 18.57 8.74 1.93
C SER A 161 17.59 7.83 2.67
N ASP A 162 18.08 6.98 3.58
CA ASP A 162 17.25 6.07 4.37
C ASP A 162 16.37 6.84 5.35
N ARG A 163 16.94 7.84 6.02
CA ARG A 163 16.19 8.75 6.91
C ARG A 163 15.11 9.54 6.18
N LEU A 164 15.38 9.94 4.94
CA LEU A 164 14.40 10.65 4.10
C LEU A 164 13.26 9.71 3.69
N LYS A 165 13.56 8.47 3.29
CA LYS A 165 12.53 7.45 3.01
C LYS A 165 11.66 7.17 4.22
N VAL A 166 12.28 7.00 5.42
CA VAL A 166 11.56 6.82 6.68
C VAL A 166 10.65 8.00 6.97
N PHE A 167 11.16 9.22 6.84
CA PHE A 167 10.37 10.44 7.04
C PHE A 167 9.14 10.52 6.14
N MET A 168 9.30 10.13 4.88
CA MET A 168 8.22 10.16 3.88
C MET A 168 7.20 9.03 4.09
N SER A 169 7.65 7.84 4.50
CA SER A 169 6.81 6.65 4.54
C SER A 169 6.22 6.33 5.92
N LEU A 170 6.89 6.75 7.00
CA LEU A 170 6.44 6.44 8.36
C LEU A 170 5.45 7.48 8.89
N PRO A 171 4.20 7.09 9.19
CA PRO A 171 3.27 7.96 9.89
C PRO A 171 3.80 8.32 11.30
N ARG A 172 3.55 9.55 11.72
CA ARG A 172 3.88 10.03 13.06
C ARG A 172 2.67 10.65 13.70
N ASN A 173 2.33 10.20 14.90
CA ASN A 173 1.33 10.88 15.73
C ASN A 173 2.00 11.89 16.69
N LYS A 174 1.22 12.85 17.21
CA LYS A 174 1.73 13.94 18.05
C LYS A 174 2.42 13.47 19.34
N ARG A 175 2.09 12.27 19.81
CA ARG A 175 2.56 11.72 21.10
C ARG A 175 3.57 10.59 20.93
N ASN A 176 3.93 10.26 19.69
CA ASN A 176 4.79 9.13 19.34
C ASN A 176 4.35 7.78 19.94
N ILE A 177 3.06 7.63 20.27
CA ILE A 177 2.52 6.36 20.76
C ILE A 177 2.54 5.35 19.62
N LEU A 178 3.16 4.21 19.86
CA LEU A 178 3.29 3.16 18.85
C LEU A 178 1.95 2.46 18.61
N ARG A 179 1.49 2.48 17.38
CA ARG A 179 0.29 1.78 16.92
C ARG A 179 0.66 0.80 15.83
N LEU A 180 0.08 -0.38 15.88
CA LEU A 180 0.28 -1.41 14.86
C LEU A 180 -0.08 -0.87 13.46
N GLN A 181 -1.22 -0.18 13.34
CA GLN A 181 -1.68 0.41 12.08
C GLN A 181 -0.67 1.39 11.46
N ASP A 182 0.05 2.17 12.29
CA ASP A 182 1.07 3.11 11.80
C ASP A 182 2.28 2.35 11.23
N THR A 183 2.61 1.19 11.82
CA THR A 183 3.69 0.31 11.38
C THR A 183 3.33 -0.42 10.09
N GLU A 184 2.10 -0.93 10.01
CA GLU A 184 1.55 -1.58 8.82
C GLU A 184 1.48 -0.58 7.66
N GLN A 185 0.96 0.62 7.89
CA GLN A 185 0.93 1.69 6.90
C GLN A 185 2.32 2.06 6.40
N ALA A 186 3.31 2.12 7.30
CA ALA A 186 4.70 2.36 6.90
C ALA A 186 5.21 1.25 6.00
N ARG A 187 4.98 -0.01 6.36
CA ARG A 187 5.36 -1.17 5.53
C ARG A 187 4.73 -1.09 4.15
N ASP A 188 3.43 -0.80 4.07
CA ASP A 188 2.71 -0.70 2.81
C ASP A 188 3.23 0.45 1.95
N GLN A 189 3.55 1.60 2.55
CA GLN A 189 4.18 2.70 1.83
C GLN A 189 5.58 2.35 1.30
N PHE A 190 6.37 1.60 2.06
CA PHE A 190 7.68 1.12 1.59
C PHE A 190 7.53 0.12 0.45
N ASN A 191 6.63 -0.86 0.59
CA ASN A 191 6.42 -1.93 -0.40
C ASN A 191 5.57 -1.51 -1.60
N ARG A 192 5.11 -0.26 -1.64
CA ARG A 192 4.39 0.32 -2.78
C ARG A 192 5.22 0.27 -4.07
N VAL A 193 6.52 0.41 -3.98
CA VAL A 193 7.43 0.27 -5.11
C VAL A 193 7.94 -1.17 -5.21
N SER A 194 7.96 -1.70 -6.42
CA SER A 194 8.24 -3.12 -6.68
C SER A 194 9.65 -3.56 -6.32
N SER A 195 10.57 -2.61 -6.24
CA SER A 195 11.98 -2.86 -5.88
C SER A 195 12.21 -3.06 -4.39
N ASN A 196 11.23 -2.78 -3.53
CA ASN A 196 11.37 -2.94 -2.09
C ASN A 196 10.68 -4.23 -1.61
N ASN A 197 11.32 -4.85 -0.61
CA ASN A 197 10.72 -5.90 0.23
C ASN A 197 11.10 -5.60 1.67
N VAL A 198 10.19 -4.91 2.37
CA VAL A 198 10.44 -4.35 3.70
C VAL A 198 9.77 -5.19 4.78
N GLU A 199 10.57 -5.52 5.80
CA GLU A 199 10.12 -6.06 7.08
C GLU A 199 10.37 -5.01 8.17
N ILE A 200 9.40 -4.84 9.09
CA ILE A 200 9.52 -3.91 10.21
C ILE A 200 9.51 -4.72 11.51
N LYS A 201 10.59 -4.61 12.28
CA LYS A 201 10.76 -5.22 13.60
C LYS A 201 10.66 -4.15 14.69
N ILE A 202 10.05 -4.50 15.80
CA ILE A 202 9.96 -3.62 16.98
C ILE A 202 10.99 -4.09 17.98
N ALA A 203 12.00 -3.27 18.23
CA ALA A 203 13.04 -3.51 19.22
C ALA A 203 12.86 -2.60 20.44
N PRO A 204 13.34 -3.00 21.63
CA PRO A 204 13.37 -2.12 22.80
C PRO A 204 14.14 -0.82 22.51
N GLY A 205 13.61 0.30 22.97
CA GLY A 205 14.28 1.60 22.94
C GLY A 205 15.22 1.81 24.12
N GLN A 206 15.75 3.02 24.24
CA GLN A 206 16.65 3.41 25.34
C GLN A 206 15.87 3.74 26.63
N GLU A 207 14.70 4.32 26.51
CA GLU A 207 13.86 4.67 27.64
C GLU A 207 12.88 3.52 27.97
N ALA A 208 12.51 3.42 29.26
CA ALA A 208 11.55 2.42 29.72
C ALA A 208 10.17 2.63 29.02
N GLY A 209 9.65 1.60 28.37
CA GLY A 209 8.40 1.66 27.62
C GLY A 209 8.53 2.20 26.19
N SER A 210 9.73 2.57 25.77
CA SER A 210 9.98 3.00 24.41
C SER A 210 10.39 1.84 23.48
N SER A 211 10.24 2.06 22.20
CA SER A 211 10.57 1.10 21.13
C SER A 211 11.23 1.81 19.95
N ILE A 212 12.10 1.10 19.25
CA ILE A 212 12.69 1.52 17.99
C ILE A 212 12.17 0.63 16.88
N LEU A 213 11.72 1.22 15.78
CA LEU A 213 11.31 0.50 14.59
C LEU A 213 12.54 0.20 13.73
N GLN A 214 12.93 -1.04 13.66
CA GLN A 214 14.01 -1.51 12.79
C GLN A 214 13.40 -1.94 11.46
N ILE A 215 13.72 -1.21 10.40
CA ILE A 215 13.21 -1.43 9.06
C ILE A 215 14.32 -2.08 8.23
N GLU A 216 14.11 -3.32 7.85
CA GLU A 216 15.01 -4.07 6.98
C GLU A 216 14.42 -4.10 5.57
N ASN A 217 15.16 -3.61 4.58
CA ASN A 217 14.72 -3.61 3.19
C ASN A 217 15.67 -4.47 2.34
N GLN A 218 15.14 -5.54 1.79
CA GLN A 218 15.80 -6.32 0.75
C GLN A 218 15.49 -5.68 -0.60
N GLN A 219 16.32 -4.73 -1.02
CA GLN A 219 16.08 -3.98 -2.25
C GLN A 219 16.51 -4.80 -3.48
N SER A 220 15.59 -4.97 -4.41
CA SER A 220 15.82 -5.54 -5.74
C SER A 220 16.15 -4.45 -6.76
N ARG A 221 16.18 -4.82 -8.06
CA ARG A 221 16.42 -3.89 -9.16
C ARG A 221 15.39 -2.75 -9.15
N THR A 222 15.87 -1.52 -9.19
CA THR A 222 15.04 -0.30 -9.14
C THR A 222 14.52 0.16 -10.50
N PHE A 223 14.83 -0.53 -11.57
CA PHE A 223 14.25 -0.25 -12.88
C PHE A 223 13.77 -1.54 -13.52
N ASN A 224 12.69 -1.43 -14.27
CA ASN A 224 12.12 -2.50 -15.06
C ASN A 224 11.72 -1.98 -16.43
N VAL A 225 11.99 -2.77 -17.47
CA VAL A 225 11.53 -2.53 -18.83
C VAL A 225 10.77 -3.76 -19.28
N ASN A 226 9.53 -3.56 -19.68
CA ASN A 226 8.70 -4.61 -20.24
C ASN A 226 8.35 -4.25 -21.68
N VAL A 227 8.57 -5.19 -22.59
CA VAL A 227 8.19 -5.07 -24.00
C VAL A 227 7.15 -6.14 -24.31
N SER A 228 6.02 -5.72 -24.82
CA SER A 228 4.95 -6.64 -25.19
C SER A 228 4.46 -6.36 -26.60
N TYR A 229 4.11 -7.44 -27.30
CA TYR A 229 3.44 -7.40 -28.59
C TYR A 229 2.24 -8.34 -28.53
N ASN A 230 1.10 -7.86 -29.00
CA ASN A 230 -0.11 -8.68 -29.11
C ASN A 230 -0.96 -8.26 -30.31
N ASN A 231 -1.84 -9.14 -30.73
CA ASN A 231 -2.77 -8.93 -31.84
C ASN A 231 -4.24 -8.99 -31.39
N TYR A 232 -4.51 -8.70 -30.11
CA TYR A 232 -5.86 -8.74 -29.53
C TYR A 232 -6.67 -7.45 -29.77
N GLY A 233 -6.17 -6.55 -30.61
CA GLY A 233 -6.90 -5.34 -30.97
C GLY A 233 -8.12 -5.64 -31.85
N ASP A 234 -9.07 -4.69 -31.85
CA ASP A 234 -10.22 -4.68 -32.75
C ASP A 234 -9.81 -4.24 -34.17
N GLU A 235 -10.56 -4.65 -35.19
CA GLU A 235 -10.33 -4.23 -36.57
C GLU A 235 -10.47 -2.72 -36.77
N SER A 236 -11.36 -2.09 -36.03
CA SER A 236 -11.60 -0.64 -36.07
C SER A 236 -10.48 0.19 -35.47
N THR A 237 -9.79 -0.32 -34.43
CA THR A 237 -8.74 0.38 -33.68
C THR A 237 -7.33 -0.11 -33.98
N GLY A 238 -7.20 -1.21 -34.71
CA GLY A 238 -5.94 -1.87 -35.06
C GLY A 238 -5.66 -3.11 -34.23
N ARG A 239 -5.29 -4.20 -34.91
CA ARG A 239 -5.05 -5.51 -34.29
C ARG A 239 -3.68 -5.62 -33.63
N ASP A 240 -2.64 -5.12 -34.32
CA ASP A 240 -1.27 -5.30 -33.92
C ASP A 240 -0.88 -4.17 -32.94
N ARG A 241 -0.52 -4.53 -31.71
CA ARG A 241 -0.12 -3.60 -30.66
C ARG A 241 1.27 -3.92 -30.15
N ALA A 242 2.17 -2.97 -30.25
CA ALA A 242 3.48 -3.03 -29.62
C ALA A 242 3.51 -2.02 -28.44
N LYS A 243 3.92 -2.48 -27.26
CA LYS A 243 3.95 -1.65 -26.04
C LYS A 243 5.30 -1.80 -25.36
N ILE A 244 5.84 -0.70 -24.89
CA ILE A 244 7.03 -0.65 -24.05
C ILE A 244 6.65 0.09 -22.76
N ASP A 245 6.85 -0.59 -21.63
CA ASP A 245 6.67 -0.03 -20.30
C ASP A 245 8.03 0.14 -19.62
N PHE A 246 8.24 1.27 -19.02
CA PHE A 246 9.42 1.58 -18.22
C PHE A 246 8.98 1.97 -16.81
N THR A 247 9.59 1.35 -15.81
CA THR A 247 9.39 1.71 -14.40
C THR A 247 10.74 2.02 -13.78
N LYS A 248 10.83 3.12 -13.05
CA LYS A 248 11.99 3.48 -12.24
C LYS A 248 11.54 3.80 -10.83
N ASP A 249 11.92 2.96 -9.88
CA ASP A 249 11.69 3.14 -8.46
C ASP A 249 12.84 3.94 -7.83
N ASN A 250 12.51 4.68 -6.78
CA ASN A 250 13.46 5.51 -6.02
C ASN A 250 14.27 6.49 -6.90
N LEU A 251 13.61 7.19 -7.81
CA LEU A 251 14.24 8.17 -8.69
C LEU A 251 14.86 9.34 -7.91
N LEU A 252 14.13 9.88 -6.93
CA LEU A 252 14.58 10.94 -6.04
C LEU A 252 15.05 10.42 -4.67
N GLY A 253 14.97 9.12 -4.42
CA GLY A 253 15.36 8.51 -3.15
C GLY A 253 14.39 8.72 -2.00
N ILE A 254 13.12 9.00 -2.29
CA ILE A 254 12.04 9.23 -1.32
C ILE A 254 10.96 8.15 -1.34
N ASN A 255 11.31 6.98 -1.84
CA ASN A 255 10.38 5.89 -2.08
C ASN A 255 9.33 6.22 -3.17
N ASP A 256 9.75 6.98 -4.16
CA ASP A 256 8.99 7.40 -5.32
C ASP A 256 9.08 6.39 -6.46
N SER A 257 8.15 6.47 -7.41
CA SER A 257 8.14 5.65 -8.61
C SER A 257 7.75 6.48 -9.82
N LEU A 258 8.53 6.34 -10.88
CA LEU A 258 8.24 6.86 -12.22
C LEU A 258 7.85 5.70 -13.11
N TYR A 259 6.70 5.80 -13.75
CA TYR A 259 6.23 4.90 -14.78
C TYR A 259 6.08 5.65 -16.09
N ALA A 260 6.58 5.08 -17.17
CA ALA A 260 6.37 5.57 -18.53
C ALA A 260 5.95 4.42 -19.43
N SER A 261 5.01 4.67 -20.31
CA SER A 261 4.48 3.70 -21.26
C SER A 261 4.40 4.34 -22.64
N TYR A 262 4.79 3.59 -23.66
CA TYR A 262 4.59 3.92 -25.05
C TYR A 262 3.95 2.74 -25.74
N GLN A 263 2.86 2.99 -26.47
CA GLN A 263 2.14 1.99 -27.23
C GLN A 263 1.99 2.48 -28.66
N ARG A 264 2.24 1.59 -29.62
CA ARG A 264 1.97 1.82 -31.03
C ARG A 264 1.01 0.76 -31.54
N VAL A 265 -0.04 1.21 -32.17
CA VAL A 265 -1.09 0.36 -32.72
C VAL A 265 -1.08 0.50 -34.23
N ARG A 266 -0.98 -0.62 -34.93
CA ARG A 266 -1.02 -0.68 -36.42
C ARG A 266 -2.44 -0.99 -36.86
N ASN A 267 -3.03 -0.06 -37.59
CA ASN A 267 -4.28 -0.30 -38.33
C ASN A 267 -3.95 -1.01 -39.63
N LYS A 268 -4.21 -2.31 -39.71
CA LYS A 268 -4.31 -2.98 -41.01
C LYS A 268 -5.69 -2.67 -41.54
N ARG A 269 -5.76 -1.88 -42.60
CA ARG A 269 -7.00 -1.85 -43.39
C ARG A 269 -7.27 -3.23 -43.95
N PRO A 270 -8.52 -3.71 -43.96
CA PRO A 270 -8.85 -4.88 -44.73
C PRO A 270 -8.42 -4.60 -46.17
N THR A 271 -7.52 -5.41 -46.69
CA THR A 271 -7.30 -5.49 -48.14
C THR A 271 -8.68 -5.79 -48.69
N ARG A 272 -9.15 -4.95 -49.58
CA ARG A 272 -10.43 -5.10 -50.28
C ARG A 272 -10.38 -6.36 -51.17
N ASN A 273 -10.51 -7.50 -50.56
CA ASN A 273 -10.71 -8.81 -51.17
C ASN A 273 -12.02 -9.38 -50.57
N ASP A 274 -13.08 -8.57 -50.59
CA ASP A 274 -14.42 -9.09 -50.32
C ASP A 274 -14.93 -9.72 -51.59
N PRO A 275 -15.07 -11.07 -51.65
CA PRO A 275 -15.57 -11.75 -52.84
C PRO A 275 -16.99 -11.33 -53.19
N SER A 276 -17.72 -10.63 -52.29
CA SER A 276 -19.07 -10.19 -52.51
C SER A 276 -19.20 -8.96 -53.42
N GLU A 277 -18.13 -8.18 -53.62
CA GLU A 277 -18.14 -7.03 -54.53
C GLU A 277 -17.66 -7.37 -55.98
N SER A 278 -17.19 -8.59 -56.23
CA SER A 278 -16.85 -9.01 -57.58
C SER A 278 -18.07 -9.25 -58.49
N SER A 279 -19.29 -9.11 -57.95
CA SER A 279 -20.55 -9.33 -58.69
C SER A 279 -21.03 -8.14 -59.52
N SER A 280 -20.31 -7.03 -59.55
CA SER A 280 -20.74 -5.82 -60.28
C SER A 280 -20.03 -5.57 -61.62
N LEU A 281 -19.19 -6.48 -62.07
CA LEU A 281 -18.57 -6.35 -63.40
C LEU A 281 -19.53 -6.93 -64.48
N PRO A 282 -19.72 -6.23 -65.60
CA PRO A 282 -20.55 -6.73 -66.70
C PRO A 282 -20.04 -8.08 -67.20
N PRO A 283 -20.96 -9.02 -67.57
CA PRO A 283 -20.55 -10.32 -68.10
C PRO A 283 -19.75 -10.15 -69.39
N GLY A 284 -18.53 -10.66 -69.40
CA GLY A 284 -17.65 -10.61 -70.56
C GLY A 284 -16.43 -9.75 -70.47
N THR A 285 -16.16 -9.11 -69.29
CA THR A 285 -14.93 -8.36 -69.08
C THR A 285 -13.74 -9.30 -68.91
N ILE A 286 -12.83 -9.33 -69.82
CA ILE A 286 -11.56 -10.11 -69.78
C ILE A 286 -10.55 -9.21 -69.04
N ILE A 287 -10.23 -9.58 -67.82
CA ILE A 287 -9.16 -8.94 -67.05
C ILE A 287 -7.83 -9.54 -67.48
N LYS A 288 -7.01 -8.81 -68.26
CA LYS A 288 -5.74 -9.25 -68.77
C LYS A 288 -4.57 -9.15 -67.80
N ASP A 289 -4.57 -8.13 -66.92
CA ASP A 289 -3.53 -7.98 -65.89
C ASP A 289 -4.07 -7.27 -64.64
N LYS A 290 -3.47 -7.56 -63.46
CA LYS A 290 -3.85 -7.01 -62.17
C LYS A 290 -3.59 -5.50 -62.04
N GLU A 291 -2.74 -4.96 -62.95
CA GLU A 291 -2.38 -3.54 -62.94
C GLU A 291 -3.45 -2.64 -63.59
N ASP A 292 -4.26 -3.21 -64.49
CA ASP A 292 -5.32 -2.44 -65.19
C ASP A 292 -6.57 -2.15 -64.31
N LEU A 293 -6.61 -2.63 -63.09
CA LEU A 293 -7.75 -2.49 -62.16
C LEU A 293 -7.59 -1.41 -61.11
N LEU A 294 -6.45 -0.74 -61.08
CA LEU A 294 -6.26 0.39 -60.18
C LEU A 294 -6.64 1.67 -60.94
N PRO A 295 -7.69 2.42 -60.50
CA PRO A 295 -7.86 3.80 -60.95
C PRO A 295 -6.58 4.56 -60.64
N GLU A 296 -6.10 5.40 -61.56
CA GLU A 296 -4.87 6.20 -61.45
C GLU A 296 -4.83 7.07 -60.18
N ASP A 297 -5.93 7.19 -59.42
CA ASP A 297 -6.13 8.02 -58.26
C ASP A 297 -6.21 7.24 -56.93
N VAL A 298 -5.90 5.93 -56.89
CA VAL A 298 -5.80 5.21 -55.62
C VAL A 298 -4.44 5.53 -54.97
N GLU A 299 -4.35 6.68 -54.33
CA GLU A 299 -3.33 6.89 -53.34
C GLU A 299 -3.38 5.74 -52.34
N LEU A 300 -2.34 4.93 -52.32
CA LEU A 300 -2.12 3.93 -51.27
C LEU A 300 -2.09 4.71 -49.96
N GLU A 301 -3.25 4.77 -49.27
CA GLU A 301 -3.33 5.43 -48.01
C GLU A 301 -2.26 4.83 -47.10
N LYS A 302 -1.33 5.71 -46.70
CA LYS A 302 -0.23 5.36 -45.80
C LYS A 302 -0.81 4.67 -44.56
N GLU A 303 -0.20 3.56 -44.17
CA GLU A 303 -0.55 2.86 -42.94
C GLU A 303 -0.66 3.90 -41.79
N LYS A 304 -1.84 4.02 -41.17
CA LYS A 304 -2.03 4.89 -40.03
C LYS A 304 -1.63 4.15 -38.78
N PHE A 305 -0.73 4.72 -38.02
CA PHE A 305 -0.37 4.27 -36.70
C PHE A 305 -1.01 5.19 -35.69
N ASN A 306 -1.62 4.61 -34.68
CA ASN A 306 -2.01 5.33 -33.47
C ASN A 306 -0.91 5.12 -32.44
N GLU A 307 -0.47 6.20 -31.83
CA GLU A 307 0.58 6.20 -30.83
C GLU A 307 0.03 6.80 -29.53
N ASP A 308 0.16 6.05 -28.47
CA ASP A 308 -0.24 6.47 -27.13
C ASP A 308 0.98 6.46 -26.23
N TRP A 309 1.17 7.49 -25.46
CA TRP A 309 2.19 7.50 -24.44
C TRP A 309 1.68 8.08 -23.14
N SER A 310 2.21 7.61 -22.04
CA SER A 310 1.86 8.09 -20.71
C SER A 310 3.08 8.12 -19.82
N VAL A 311 3.11 9.10 -18.94
CA VAL A 311 4.10 9.20 -17.87
C VAL A 311 3.36 9.45 -16.57
N ASN A 312 3.68 8.68 -15.55
CA ASN A 312 3.10 8.81 -14.23
C ASN A 312 4.22 8.84 -13.16
N TYR A 313 4.15 9.80 -12.26
CA TYR A 313 5.06 9.90 -11.13
C TYR A 313 4.28 9.89 -9.83
N SER A 314 4.76 9.08 -8.85
CA SER A 314 4.10 8.96 -7.56
C SER A 314 5.11 8.88 -6.43
N PHE A 315 4.74 9.44 -5.26
CA PHE A 315 5.55 9.40 -4.05
C PHE A 315 4.67 9.31 -2.80
N PRO A 316 5.16 8.68 -1.72
CA PRO A 316 4.45 8.61 -0.45
C PRO A 316 4.68 9.88 0.37
N PHE A 317 3.70 10.22 1.20
CA PHE A 317 3.88 11.15 2.31
C PHE A 317 3.05 10.65 3.50
N ARG A 318 3.67 9.88 4.38
CA ARG A 318 3.05 9.27 5.56
C ARG A 318 1.85 8.38 5.19
N TYR A 319 0.61 8.83 5.46
CA TYR A 319 -0.63 8.11 5.13
C TYR A 319 -1.06 8.27 3.67
N TRP A 320 -0.49 9.25 2.95
CA TRP A 320 -0.93 9.63 1.61
C TRP A 320 0.04 9.16 0.55
N THR A 321 -0.50 8.83 -0.60
CA THR A 321 0.28 8.67 -1.83
C THR A 321 -0.18 9.74 -2.81
N PHE A 322 0.76 10.55 -3.24
CA PHE A 322 0.53 11.56 -4.27
C PHE A 322 0.97 11.01 -5.61
N SER A 323 0.15 11.24 -6.63
CA SER A 323 0.48 10.86 -8.00
C SER A 323 0.10 11.98 -8.96
N THR A 324 0.89 12.13 -10.02
CA THR A 324 0.61 13.01 -11.14
C THR A 324 1.01 12.29 -12.42
N GLY A 325 0.26 12.48 -13.48
CA GLY A 325 0.54 11.84 -14.75
C GLY A 325 0.06 12.68 -15.92
N TYR A 326 0.61 12.35 -17.09
CA TYR A 326 0.21 12.90 -18.37
C TYR A 326 0.08 11.75 -19.37
N SER A 327 -0.91 11.78 -20.22
CA SER A 327 -1.13 10.83 -21.31
C SER A 327 -1.56 11.55 -22.57
N HIS A 328 -1.14 11.02 -23.71
CA HIS A 328 -1.50 11.51 -25.05
C HIS A 328 -1.91 10.36 -25.90
#